data_c42500e99ffab9d219d586aa5313f845
#
_entry.id   c42500e99ffab9d219d586aa5313f845
#
_cell.length_a   1.000
_cell.length_b   1.000
_cell.length_c   1.000
_cell.angle_alpha   90.00
_cell.angle_beta   90.00
_cell.angle_gamma   90.00
#
_symmetry.space_group_name_H-M   'P 1'
#
loop_
_entity.id
_entity.type
_entity.pdbx_description
1 polymer ?
#
loop_
_entity_poly.entity_id
_entity_poly.type
_entity_poly.pdbx_seq_one_letter_code
_entity_poly.pdbx_strand_id
1 'polypeptide(L)'
;MNKNVQQTSVNSSRRNWLKSVGLGAGAVALTTSVDSIMGDLRAAGMPTEHFPSATPNVNDGLVRLSSNENAFGPSKKAAKAMQSELLNLARYTDATVEVLAQKIAKQEGVSADQIVITNGSSPILFGYADWITKNGNKLVTSMATYEGVPRGAEFMGADVTYVPLAADMTFDLDAIEAAVTEDTTAVYVCNPNNPTGSVVDAAKLTAFAKRV
;
A
#
# COMPACT_ATOMS: atom_id res chain seq x y z
N MET A 1 -60.83 1.92 29.80
CA MET A 1 -59.61 1.11 30.03
C MET A 1 -58.44 1.79 29.40
N ASN A 2 -57.74 2.61 30.17
CA ASN A 2 -56.54 3.34 29.75
C ASN A 2 -55.32 2.53 30.13
N LYS A 3 -54.52 2.09 29.17
CA LYS A 3 -53.19 1.54 29.42
C LYS A 3 -52.16 2.61 29.11
N ASN A 4 -51.67 3.24 30.17
CA ASN A 4 -50.46 4.07 30.14
C ASN A 4 -49.23 3.19 29.78
N VAL A 5 -48.68 3.41 28.62
CA VAL A 5 -47.35 2.93 28.27
C VAL A 5 -46.37 4.02 28.72
N GLN A 6 -45.70 3.80 29.83
CA GLN A 6 -44.57 4.62 30.26
C GLN A 6 -43.40 4.37 29.29
N GLN A 7 -43.11 5.34 28.47
CA GLN A 7 -41.81 5.43 27.76
C GLN A 7 -40.74 5.82 28.78
N THR A 8 -39.94 4.83 29.20
CA THR A 8 -38.70 5.09 29.92
C THR A 8 -37.67 5.59 28.88
N SER A 9 -37.50 6.91 28.84
CA SER A 9 -36.41 7.54 28.10
C SER A 9 -35.06 7.15 28.75
N VAL A 10 -34.33 6.24 28.16
CA VAL A 10 -32.93 5.99 28.53
C VAL A 10 -32.11 7.14 27.98
N ASN A 11 -32.04 8.21 28.74
CA ASN A 11 -31.15 9.34 28.44
C ASN A 11 -29.74 9.01 28.95
N SER A 12 -29.07 8.00 28.34
CA SER A 12 -27.66 7.76 28.57
C SER A 12 -26.89 8.85 27.85
N SER A 13 -26.38 9.83 28.60
CA SER A 13 -25.57 10.90 28.02
C SER A 13 -24.37 10.25 27.29
N ARG A 14 -23.99 10.80 26.12
CA ARG A 14 -22.79 10.39 25.36
C ARG A 14 -21.56 10.24 26.26
N ARG A 15 -21.51 11.01 27.33
CA ARG A 15 -20.45 10.98 28.36
C ARG A 15 -20.49 9.72 29.21
N ASN A 16 -21.66 9.13 29.49
CA ASN A 16 -21.78 7.86 30.25
C ASN A 16 -21.51 6.68 29.34
N TRP A 17 -21.86 6.74 28.08
CA TRP A 17 -21.46 5.74 27.08
C TRP A 17 -19.95 5.73 26.89
N LEU A 18 -19.30 6.89 26.76
CA LEU A 18 -17.82 6.99 26.70
C LEU A 18 -17.14 6.48 27.96
N LYS A 19 -17.74 6.65 29.15
CA LYS A 19 -17.20 6.10 30.40
C LYS A 19 -17.35 4.58 30.47
N SER A 20 -18.47 4.03 30.00
CA SER A 20 -18.68 2.57 30.00
C SER A 20 -17.83 1.84 28.95
N VAL A 21 -17.60 2.46 27.79
CA VAL A 21 -16.67 1.95 26.77
C VAL A 21 -15.21 2.17 27.20
N GLY A 22 -14.90 3.31 27.84
CA GLY A 22 -13.57 3.64 28.34
C GLY A 22 -13.09 2.76 29.49
N LEU A 23 -13.98 2.29 30.35
CA LEU A 23 -13.61 1.38 31.46
C LEU A 23 -13.39 -0.08 31.00
N GLY A 24 -14.04 -0.51 29.89
CA GLY A 24 -13.83 -1.85 29.35
C GLY A 24 -12.65 -1.94 28.37
N ALA A 25 -12.52 -0.94 27.49
CA ALA A 25 -11.50 -0.95 26.44
C ALA A 25 -10.24 -0.12 26.79
N GLY A 26 -10.40 0.96 27.58
CA GLY A 26 -9.30 1.87 27.92
C GLY A 26 -8.32 1.29 28.95
N ALA A 27 -8.76 0.39 29.84
CA ALA A 27 -7.86 -0.27 30.79
C ALA A 27 -7.00 -1.34 30.11
N VAL A 28 -7.46 -1.92 28.99
CA VAL A 28 -6.69 -2.88 28.19
C VAL A 28 -5.72 -2.17 27.25
N ALA A 29 -6.10 -1.00 26.70
CA ALA A 29 -5.27 -0.27 25.73
C ALA A 29 -4.07 0.48 26.35
N LEU A 30 -4.09 0.77 27.66
CA LEU A 30 -3.00 1.47 28.35
C LEU A 30 -1.90 0.57 28.89
N THR A 31 -2.10 -0.77 28.87
CA THR A 31 -1.13 -1.73 29.39
C THR A 31 -0.56 -2.67 28.32
N THR A 32 -1.10 -2.67 27.11
CA THR A 32 -0.56 -3.48 26.03
C THR A 32 0.49 -2.70 25.26
N SER A 33 1.74 -3.16 25.34
CA SER A 33 2.81 -2.67 24.47
C SER A 33 2.47 -2.98 23.00
N VAL A 34 3.01 -2.22 22.08
CA VAL A 34 2.90 -2.50 20.62
C VAL A 34 3.29 -3.95 20.32
N ASP A 35 4.26 -4.49 21.05
CA ASP A 35 4.71 -5.88 20.93
C ASP A 35 3.62 -6.89 21.32
N SER A 36 2.77 -6.59 22.31
CA SER A 36 1.63 -7.43 22.67
C SER A 36 0.57 -7.46 21.58
N ILE A 37 0.23 -6.29 21.01
CA ILE A 37 -0.72 -6.18 19.89
C ILE A 37 -0.18 -6.93 18.67
N MET A 38 1.11 -6.80 18.38
CA MET A 38 1.76 -7.51 17.27
C MET A 38 1.80 -9.04 17.53
N GLY A 39 1.94 -9.45 18.79
CA GLY A 39 1.84 -10.85 19.20
C GLY A 39 0.44 -11.42 18.93
N ASP A 40 -0.60 -10.68 19.28
CA ASP A 40 -1.99 -11.08 19.06
C ASP A 40 -2.35 -11.15 17.56
N LEU A 41 -1.84 -10.22 16.75
CA LEU A 41 -2.01 -10.25 15.28
C LEU A 41 -1.32 -11.45 14.64
N ARG A 42 -0.12 -11.82 15.12
CA ARG A 42 0.58 -13.04 14.68
C ARG A 42 -0.17 -14.31 15.08
N ALA A 43 -0.69 -14.37 16.32
CA ALA A 43 -1.50 -15.48 16.79
C ALA A 43 -2.80 -15.64 16.00
N ALA A 44 -3.35 -14.54 15.47
CA ALA A 44 -4.51 -14.52 14.58
C ALA A 44 -4.18 -14.93 13.13
N GLY A 45 -2.92 -15.28 12.84
CA GLY A 45 -2.50 -15.69 11.48
C GLY A 45 -2.38 -14.54 10.49
N MET A 46 -2.38 -13.29 10.96
CA MET A 46 -2.17 -12.14 10.07
C MET A 46 -0.70 -12.09 9.61
N PRO A 47 -0.44 -11.90 8.29
CA PRO A 47 0.91 -11.74 7.80
C PRO A 47 1.53 -10.48 8.40
N THR A 48 2.44 -10.63 9.34
CA THR A 48 3.12 -9.51 10.01
C THR A 48 4.43 -9.13 9.32
N GLU A 49 4.78 -9.80 8.25
CA GLU A 49 6.02 -9.58 7.51
C GLU A 49 6.14 -8.17 6.89
N HIS A 50 5.00 -7.48 6.75
CA HIS A 50 4.94 -6.11 6.23
C HIS A 50 4.83 -5.02 7.31
N PHE A 51 4.76 -5.40 8.58
CA PHE A 51 4.89 -4.42 9.65
C PHE A 51 6.36 -4.36 10.05
N PRO A 52 7.06 -3.27 9.77
CA PRO A 52 8.43 -3.12 10.25
C PRO A 52 8.38 -3.29 11.77
N SER A 53 9.16 -4.24 12.29
CA SER A 53 9.37 -4.35 13.73
C SER A 53 9.76 -2.98 14.26
N ALA A 54 9.22 -2.64 15.41
CA ALA A 54 9.44 -1.36 16.08
C ALA A 54 10.86 -0.85 15.85
N THR A 55 10.91 0.38 15.35
CA THR A 55 12.08 1.21 15.11
C THR A 55 13.42 0.51 15.30
N PRO A 56 14.14 0.20 14.22
CA PRO A 56 15.51 -0.23 14.34
C PRO A 56 16.25 0.85 15.10
N ASN A 57 16.97 0.45 16.13
CA ASN A 57 17.87 1.36 16.80
C ASN A 57 18.91 1.81 15.76
N VAL A 58 18.78 3.03 15.27
CA VAL A 58 19.66 3.60 14.21
C VAL A 58 21.14 3.65 14.66
N ASN A 59 21.42 3.25 15.91
CA ASN A 59 22.71 3.35 16.56
C ASN A 59 23.37 1.99 16.86
N ASP A 60 22.90 0.87 16.32
CA ASP A 60 23.52 -0.45 16.55
C ASP A 60 24.78 -0.71 15.70
N GLY A 61 25.18 0.24 14.88
CA GLY A 61 26.34 0.14 14.00
C GLY A 61 26.14 -0.75 12.77
N LEU A 62 24.94 -1.31 12.59
CA LEU A 62 24.60 -2.12 11.43
C LEU A 62 24.19 -1.26 10.24
N VAL A 63 24.69 -1.61 9.07
CA VAL A 63 24.27 -1.00 7.79
C VAL A 63 23.00 -1.69 7.31
N ARG A 64 21.90 -0.96 7.26
CA ARG A 64 20.66 -1.48 6.73
C ARG A 64 20.70 -1.53 5.20
N LEU A 65 20.58 -2.74 4.65
CA LEU A 65 20.54 -2.97 3.20
C LEU A 65 19.16 -3.49 2.73
N SER A 66 18.17 -3.56 3.63
CA SER A 66 16.81 -4.02 3.34
C SER A 66 15.91 -2.85 2.91
N SER A 67 14.82 -3.19 2.17
CA SER A 67 13.71 -2.29 1.85
C SER A 67 14.02 -1.16 0.87
N ASN A 68 15.19 -1.16 0.22
CA ASN A 68 15.61 -0.15 -0.78
C ASN A 68 15.51 1.30 -0.26
N GLU A 69 15.82 1.51 1.03
CA GLU A 69 15.77 2.82 1.67
C GLU A 69 16.87 3.74 1.15
N ASN A 70 16.59 5.06 1.13
CA ASN A 70 17.60 6.05 0.84
C ASN A 70 18.52 6.25 2.05
N ALA A 71 19.73 5.70 1.99
CA ALA A 71 20.73 5.80 3.06
C ALA A 71 21.15 7.25 3.40
N PHE A 72 20.96 8.20 2.49
CA PHE A 72 21.31 9.62 2.71
C PHE A 72 20.19 10.41 3.40
N GLY A 73 19.00 9.82 3.59
CA GLY A 73 17.85 10.50 4.15
C GLY A 73 17.31 11.65 3.28
N PRO A 74 16.46 12.52 3.83
CA PRO A 74 15.90 13.65 3.11
C PRO A 74 16.96 14.75 2.94
N SER A 75 16.82 15.56 1.88
CA SER A 75 17.66 16.76 1.72
C SER A 75 17.45 17.73 2.90
N LYS A 76 18.46 18.56 3.20
CA LYS A 76 18.37 19.60 4.26
C LYS A 76 17.19 20.55 4.03
N LYS A 77 16.88 20.86 2.75
CA LYS A 77 15.73 21.69 2.38
C LYS A 77 14.40 21.01 2.69
N ALA A 78 14.28 19.71 2.36
CA ALA A 78 13.08 18.93 2.68
C ALA A 78 12.88 18.79 4.19
N ALA A 79 13.94 18.46 4.93
CA ALA A 79 13.89 18.35 6.39
C ALA A 79 13.43 19.66 7.06
N LYS A 80 13.96 20.80 6.61
CA LYS A 80 13.54 22.13 7.11
C LYS A 80 12.08 22.42 6.79
N ALA A 81 11.61 22.09 5.58
CA ALA A 81 10.21 22.27 5.20
C ALA A 81 9.28 21.41 6.05
N MET A 82 9.62 20.12 6.28
CA MET A 82 8.85 19.26 7.18
C MET A 82 8.78 19.81 8.60
N GLN A 83 9.88 20.32 9.15
CA GLN A 83 9.88 20.94 10.48
C GLN A 83 8.96 22.15 10.57
N SER A 84 8.88 22.98 9.52
CA SER A 84 7.97 24.16 9.53
C SER A 84 6.51 23.79 9.50
N GLU A 85 6.16 22.58 9.04
CA GLU A 85 4.78 22.11 8.94
C GLU A 85 4.31 21.31 10.17
N LEU A 86 5.16 21.06 11.16
CA LEU A 86 4.78 20.23 12.33
C LEU A 86 3.54 20.73 13.06
N LEU A 87 3.34 22.05 13.17
CA LEU A 87 2.19 22.64 13.83
C LEU A 87 0.89 22.50 12.98
N ASN A 88 1.01 22.24 11.69
CA ASN A 88 -0.10 22.10 10.76
C ASN A 88 -0.57 20.64 10.59
N LEU A 89 0.14 19.65 11.16
CA LEU A 89 -0.17 18.22 11.01
C LEU A 89 -1.58 17.83 11.51
N ALA A 90 -2.21 18.66 12.35
CA ALA A 90 -3.56 18.43 12.83
C ALA A 90 -4.65 18.87 11.82
N ARG A 91 -4.28 19.42 10.67
CA ARG A 91 -5.20 19.94 9.65
C ARG A 91 -5.35 18.95 8.49
N TYR A 92 -6.52 18.94 7.88
CA TYR A 92 -6.73 18.25 6.61
C TYR A 92 -5.91 18.94 5.51
N THR A 93 -5.41 18.13 4.55
CA THR A 93 -4.40 18.54 3.56
C THR A 93 -4.95 18.65 2.13
N ASP A 94 -6.27 18.67 1.94
CA ASP A 94 -6.91 18.57 0.61
C ASP A 94 -6.34 19.56 -0.42
N ALA A 95 -6.28 20.85 -0.07
CA ALA A 95 -5.69 21.86 -0.95
C ALA A 95 -4.19 21.67 -1.21
N THR A 96 -3.46 21.11 -0.25
CA THR A 96 -2.01 20.85 -0.38
C THR A 96 -1.75 19.68 -1.32
N VAL A 97 -2.60 18.66 -1.29
CA VAL A 97 -2.53 17.49 -2.19
C VAL A 97 -2.75 17.94 -3.63
N GLU A 98 -3.72 18.79 -3.90
CA GLU A 98 -3.98 19.34 -5.23
C GLU A 98 -2.79 20.15 -5.78
N VAL A 99 -2.22 21.04 -4.96
CA VAL A 99 -1.01 21.81 -5.31
C VAL A 99 0.17 20.90 -5.61
N LEU A 100 0.34 19.81 -4.85
CA LEU A 100 1.40 18.83 -5.10
C LEU A 100 1.19 18.11 -6.43
N ALA A 101 -0.04 17.64 -6.71
CA ALA A 101 -0.38 17.00 -7.98
C ALA A 101 -0.08 17.90 -9.19
N GLN A 102 -0.45 19.18 -9.12
CA GLN A 102 -0.14 20.17 -10.15
C GLN A 102 1.37 20.37 -10.39
N LYS A 103 2.17 20.41 -9.29
CA LYS A 103 3.63 20.54 -9.39
C LYS A 103 4.26 19.33 -10.05
N ILE A 104 3.83 18.12 -9.66
CA ILE A 104 4.32 16.87 -10.26
C ILE A 104 3.92 16.82 -11.74
N ALA A 105 2.67 17.08 -12.05
CA ALA A 105 2.16 17.10 -13.43
C ALA A 105 2.97 18.02 -14.33
N LYS A 106 3.29 19.23 -13.84
CA LYS A 106 4.14 20.19 -14.57
C LYS A 106 5.56 19.65 -14.79
N GLN A 107 6.13 18.97 -13.80
CA GLN A 107 7.48 18.39 -13.88
C GLN A 107 7.53 17.24 -14.87
N GLU A 108 6.52 16.39 -14.85
CA GLU A 108 6.45 15.18 -15.69
C GLU A 108 5.85 15.44 -17.09
N GLY A 109 5.36 16.66 -17.35
CA GLY A 109 4.77 17.02 -18.65
C GLY A 109 3.43 16.36 -18.93
N VAL A 110 2.65 16.08 -17.89
CA VAL A 110 1.31 15.47 -17.97
C VAL A 110 0.26 16.41 -17.35
N SER A 111 -1.03 16.08 -17.45
CA SER A 111 -2.08 16.86 -16.80
C SER A 111 -2.27 16.41 -15.34
N ALA A 112 -2.79 17.29 -14.47
CA ALA A 112 -2.91 17.02 -13.03
C ALA A 112 -3.93 15.90 -12.72
N ASP A 113 -4.91 15.67 -13.58
CA ASP A 113 -5.88 14.56 -13.48
C ASP A 113 -5.27 13.17 -13.74
N GLN A 114 -4.05 13.13 -14.29
CA GLN A 114 -3.26 11.90 -14.46
C GLN A 114 -2.39 11.58 -13.24
N ILE A 115 -2.41 12.41 -12.21
CA ILE A 115 -1.62 12.24 -10.99
C ILE A 115 -2.51 11.86 -9.81
N VAL A 116 -2.18 10.76 -9.16
CA VAL A 116 -2.81 10.32 -7.91
C VAL A 116 -1.78 10.38 -6.77
N ILE A 117 -2.10 11.13 -5.71
CA ILE A 117 -1.24 11.28 -4.54
C ILE A 117 -1.71 10.35 -3.43
N THR A 118 -0.80 9.54 -2.91
CA THR A 118 -1.07 8.64 -1.78
C THR A 118 0.14 8.57 -0.83
N ASN A 119 -0.05 7.94 0.32
CA ASN A 119 1.05 7.69 1.27
C ASN A 119 1.94 6.53 0.76
N GLY A 120 2.85 6.83 -0.15
CA GLY A 120 3.61 5.84 -0.91
C GLY A 120 2.75 5.19 -2.01
N SER A 121 3.32 4.25 -2.76
CA SER A 121 2.63 3.55 -3.86
C SER A 121 1.72 2.41 -3.40
N SER A 122 1.88 1.91 -2.17
CA SER A 122 1.15 0.73 -1.69
C SER A 122 -0.38 0.84 -1.77
N PRO A 123 -1.03 1.98 -1.42
CA PRO A 123 -2.48 2.10 -1.57
C PRO A 123 -2.95 1.93 -3.02
N ILE A 124 -2.18 2.43 -3.99
CA ILE A 124 -2.48 2.26 -5.43
C ILE A 124 -2.33 0.79 -5.83
N LEU A 125 -1.23 0.14 -5.42
CA LEU A 125 -0.96 -1.26 -5.76
C LEU A 125 -2.04 -2.20 -5.19
N PHE A 126 -2.46 -1.98 -3.95
CA PHE A 126 -3.56 -2.74 -3.34
C PHE A 126 -4.90 -2.46 -4.01
N GLY A 127 -5.20 -1.20 -4.33
CA GLY A 127 -6.40 -0.83 -5.08
C GLY A 127 -6.43 -1.48 -6.45
N TYR A 128 -5.28 -1.61 -7.11
CA TYR A 128 -5.16 -2.28 -8.41
C TYR A 128 -5.35 -3.81 -8.29
N ALA A 129 -4.80 -4.43 -7.25
CA ALA A 129 -5.03 -5.84 -6.95
C ALA A 129 -6.53 -6.14 -6.71
N ASP A 130 -7.21 -5.29 -5.93
CA ASP A 130 -8.66 -5.38 -5.71
C ASP A 130 -9.45 -5.21 -7.02
N TRP A 131 -9.05 -4.25 -7.85
CA TRP A 131 -9.66 -4.04 -9.15
C TRP A 131 -9.53 -5.26 -10.07
N ILE A 132 -8.33 -5.88 -10.15
CA ILE A 132 -8.10 -7.11 -10.92
C ILE A 132 -9.07 -8.19 -10.46
N THR A 133 -9.15 -8.43 -9.16
CA THR A 133 -10.00 -9.47 -8.58
C THR A 133 -11.49 -9.27 -8.89
N LYS A 134 -11.95 -8.02 -8.96
CA LYS A 134 -13.35 -7.69 -9.25
C LYS A 134 -13.72 -7.66 -10.73
N ASN A 135 -12.75 -7.56 -11.64
CA ASN A 135 -13.00 -7.34 -13.07
C ASN A 135 -12.56 -8.50 -13.98
N GLY A 136 -12.45 -9.71 -13.47
CA GLY A 136 -12.14 -10.90 -14.27
C GLY A 136 -11.22 -11.88 -13.56
N ASN A 137 -10.46 -11.41 -12.54
CA ASN A 137 -9.77 -12.26 -11.58
C ASN A 137 -8.51 -12.99 -12.10
N LYS A 138 -7.98 -12.63 -13.29
CA LYS A 138 -6.78 -13.26 -13.84
C LYS A 138 -5.66 -12.27 -14.07
N LEU A 139 -4.50 -12.54 -13.50
CA LEU A 139 -3.28 -11.75 -13.62
C LEU A 139 -2.14 -12.59 -14.22
N VAL A 140 -1.42 -12.05 -15.18
CA VAL A 140 -0.18 -12.65 -15.70
C VAL A 140 0.99 -11.77 -15.28
N THR A 141 2.06 -12.39 -14.76
CA THR A 141 3.30 -11.69 -14.38
C THR A 141 4.49 -12.64 -14.43
N SER A 142 5.70 -12.15 -14.13
CA SER A 142 6.89 -13.00 -14.00
C SER A 142 7.15 -13.41 -12.55
N MET A 143 7.80 -14.57 -12.39
CA MET A 143 8.43 -14.96 -11.13
C MET A 143 9.50 -13.93 -10.73
N ALA A 144 9.86 -13.88 -9.44
CA ALA A 144 10.89 -13.01 -8.92
C ALA A 144 10.71 -11.53 -9.35
N THR A 145 9.50 -11.01 -9.16
CA THR A 145 9.15 -9.59 -9.32
C THR A 145 8.71 -8.97 -7.99
N TYR A 146 8.45 -7.65 -7.97
CA TYR A 146 7.89 -6.99 -6.79
C TYR A 146 6.47 -7.49 -6.50
N GLU A 147 6.30 -8.03 -5.31
CA GLU A 147 5.12 -8.83 -4.94
C GLU A 147 3.86 -8.02 -4.61
N GLY A 148 3.93 -6.69 -4.55
CA GLY A 148 2.85 -5.83 -4.05
C GLY A 148 1.51 -6.01 -4.78
N VAL A 149 1.52 -6.19 -6.12
CA VAL A 149 0.29 -6.47 -6.89
C VAL A 149 -0.03 -7.96 -6.92
N PRO A 150 0.90 -8.86 -7.33
CA PRO A 150 0.55 -10.28 -7.50
C PRO A 150 0.10 -10.91 -6.18
N ARG A 151 0.85 -10.75 -5.09
CA ARG A 151 0.43 -11.31 -3.79
C ARG A 151 -0.84 -10.65 -3.23
N GLY A 152 -1.03 -9.36 -3.45
CA GLY A 152 -2.26 -8.68 -3.09
C GLY A 152 -3.46 -9.27 -3.82
N ALA A 153 -3.32 -9.52 -5.12
CA ALA A 153 -4.36 -10.13 -5.95
C ALA A 153 -4.65 -11.60 -5.53
N GLU A 154 -3.61 -12.41 -5.29
CA GLU A 154 -3.75 -13.78 -4.77
C GLU A 154 -4.47 -13.80 -3.41
N PHE A 155 -4.09 -12.92 -2.49
CA PHE A 155 -4.73 -12.81 -1.18
C PHE A 155 -6.23 -12.49 -1.29
N MET A 156 -6.61 -11.70 -2.30
CA MET A 156 -8.01 -11.37 -2.60
C MET A 156 -8.73 -12.43 -3.45
N GLY A 157 -8.04 -13.52 -3.82
CA GLY A 157 -8.60 -14.66 -4.53
C GLY A 157 -8.41 -14.63 -6.06
N ALA A 158 -7.49 -13.81 -6.58
CA ALA A 158 -7.16 -13.82 -8.01
C ALA A 158 -6.35 -15.05 -8.40
N ASP A 159 -6.53 -15.49 -9.64
CA ASP A 159 -5.71 -16.50 -10.31
C ASP A 159 -4.49 -15.80 -10.96
N VAL A 160 -3.31 -16.07 -10.43
CA VAL A 160 -2.07 -15.43 -10.89
C VAL A 160 -1.19 -16.44 -11.61
N THR A 161 -0.96 -16.19 -12.90
CA THR A 161 -0.04 -16.96 -13.71
C THR A 161 1.35 -16.34 -13.66
N TYR A 162 2.33 -17.12 -13.20
CA TYR A 162 3.74 -16.71 -13.13
C TYR A 162 4.56 -17.31 -14.26
N VAL A 163 5.22 -16.47 -15.04
CA VAL A 163 6.13 -16.83 -16.11
C VAL A 163 7.59 -16.71 -15.63
N PRO A 164 8.50 -17.61 -15.95
CA PRO A 164 9.91 -17.44 -15.64
C PRO A 164 10.47 -16.14 -16.23
N LEU A 165 11.49 -15.56 -15.57
CA LEU A 165 12.29 -14.50 -16.17
C LEU A 165 13.14 -15.06 -17.32
N ALA A 166 13.53 -14.20 -18.26
CA ALA A 166 14.52 -14.53 -19.28
C ALA A 166 15.90 -14.84 -18.68
N ALA A 167 16.81 -15.41 -19.45
CA ALA A 167 18.13 -15.83 -18.97
C ALA A 167 18.99 -14.66 -18.44
N ASP A 168 18.73 -13.45 -18.89
CA ASP A 168 19.37 -12.20 -18.42
C ASP A 168 18.64 -11.57 -17.22
N MET A 169 17.69 -12.29 -16.63
CA MET A 169 16.87 -11.85 -15.49
C MET A 169 15.94 -10.66 -15.81
N THR A 170 15.68 -10.35 -17.07
CA THR A 170 14.62 -9.42 -17.48
C THR A 170 13.28 -10.14 -17.60
N PHE A 171 12.19 -9.37 -17.69
CA PHE A 171 10.89 -9.94 -18.04
C PHE A 171 10.93 -10.55 -19.44
N ASP A 172 10.55 -11.82 -19.56
CA ASP A 172 10.33 -12.47 -20.85
C ASP A 172 8.97 -12.07 -21.41
N LEU A 173 8.96 -10.99 -22.18
CA LEU A 173 7.71 -10.43 -22.71
C LEU A 173 7.02 -11.39 -23.68
N ASP A 174 7.76 -12.19 -24.43
CA ASP A 174 7.18 -13.16 -25.38
C ASP A 174 6.51 -14.31 -24.64
N ALA A 175 7.14 -14.80 -23.56
CA ALA A 175 6.54 -15.82 -22.70
C ALA A 175 5.31 -15.28 -21.93
N ILE A 176 5.33 -14.02 -21.50
CA ILE A 176 4.17 -13.38 -20.90
C ILE A 176 3.03 -13.26 -21.91
N GLU A 177 3.30 -12.79 -23.13
CA GLU A 177 2.32 -12.69 -24.21
C GLU A 177 1.68 -14.05 -24.53
N ALA A 178 2.50 -15.12 -24.58
CA ALA A 178 2.00 -16.47 -24.78
C ALA A 178 1.11 -17.00 -23.64
N ALA A 179 1.25 -16.46 -22.43
CA ALA A 179 0.43 -16.81 -21.27
C ALA A 179 -0.86 -15.97 -21.16
N VAL A 180 -0.97 -14.88 -21.92
CA VAL A 180 -2.20 -14.05 -21.97
C VAL A 180 -3.29 -14.80 -22.72
N THR A 181 -4.51 -14.79 -22.16
CA THR A 181 -5.72 -15.37 -22.75
C THR A 181 -6.81 -14.33 -22.82
N GLU A 182 -7.91 -14.62 -23.50
CA GLU A 182 -9.10 -13.74 -23.56
C GLU A 182 -9.69 -13.42 -22.16
N ASP A 183 -9.46 -14.30 -21.19
CA ASP A 183 -9.88 -14.09 -19.80
C ASP A 183 -8.87 -13.33 -18.96
N THR A 184 -7.70 -12.97 -19.49
CA THR A 184 -6.68 -12.23 -18.71
C THR A 184 -7.17 -10.82 -18.42
N THR A 185 -7.26 -10.48 -17.13
CA THR A 185 -7.70 -9.14 -16.68
C THR A 185 -6.59 -8.12 -16.75
N ALA A 186 -5.36 -8.54 -16.43
CA ALA A 186 -4.22 -7.64 -16.38
C ALA A 186 -2.89 -8.38 -16.58
N VAL A 187 -1.89 -7.63 -17.03
CA VAL A 187 -0.49 -8.03 -17.03
C VAL A 187 0.29 -7.08 -16.12
N TYR A 188 1.08 -7.61 -15.21
CA TYR A 188 1.91 -6.81 -14.31
C TYR A 188 3.38 -6.92 -14.68
N VAL A 189 4.02 -5.77 -14.97
CA VAL A 189 5.46 -5.65 -15.27
C VAL A 189 6.07 -4.61 -14.35
N CYS A 190 7.05 -5.01 -13.56
CA CYS A 190 7.86 -4.13 -12.70
C CYS A 190 9.12 -3.72 -13.46
N ASN A 191 9.25 -2.46 -13.88
CA ASN A 191 10.38 -2.00 -14.68
C ASN A 191 10.90 -0.63 -14.20
N PRO A 192 12.12 -0.53 -13.64
CA PRO A 192 13.10 -1.61 -13.35
C PRO A 192 12.56 -2.68 -12.42
N ASN A 193 12.94 -3.94 -12.62
CA ASN A 193 12.45 -5.05 -11.82
C ASN A 193 13.04 -5.05 -10.39
N ASN A 194 12.23 -5.32 -9.42
CA ASN A 194 12.65 -5.63 -8.04
C ASN A 194 12.38 -7.13 -7.79
N PRO A 195 13.38 -7.99 -7.41
CA PRO A 195 14.67 -7.59 -6.82
C PRO A 195 15.85 -7.56 -7.82
N THR A 196 15.68 -7.92 -9.09
CA THR A 196 16.82 -8.17 -10.01
C THR A 196 17.52 -6.88 -10.46
N GLY A 197 16.85 -5.72 -10.40
CA GLY A 197 17.34 -4.45 -10.93
C GLY A 197 17.40 -4.41 -12.47
N SER A 198 16.98 -5.48 -13.15
CA SER A 198 16.99 -5.56 -14.62
C SER A 198 15.97 -4.62 -15.25
N VAL A 199 16.26 -4.19 -16.46
CA VAL A 199 15.43 -3.21 -17.20
C VAL A 199 15.06 -3.77 -18.56
N VAL A 200 13.77 -3.81 -18.86
CA VAL A 200 13.29 -4.04 -20.21
C VAL A 200 13.37 -2.73 -21.00
N ASP A 201 13.86 -2.80 -22.23
CA ASP A 201 13.92 -1.66 -23.13
C ASP A 201 12.54 -1.02 -23.35
N ALA A 202 12.49 0.31 -23.32
CA ALA A 202 11.22 1.06 -23.39
C ALA A 202 10.48 0.83 -24.71
N ALA A 203 11.19 0.69 -25.84
CA ALA A 203 10.55 0.44 -27.12
C ALA A 203 9.95 -0.97 -27.19
N LYS A 204 10.65 -1.97 -26.66
CA LYS A 204 10.13 -3.33 -26.53
C LYS A 204 8.91 -3.39 -25.64
N LEU A 205 8.96 -2.75 -24.47
CA LEU A 205 7.82 -2.69 -23.55
C LEU A 205 6.60 -1.98 -24.16
N THR A 206 6.84 -0.87 -24.88
CA THR A 206 5.78 -0.15 -25.58
C THR A 206 5.15 -1.00 -26.70
N ALA A 207 5.98 -1.74 -27.45
CA ALA A 207 5.49 -2.62 -28.49
C ALA A 207 4.68 -3.78 -27.91
N PHE A 208 5.14 -4.38 -26.82
CA PHE A 208 4.42 -5.41 -26.07
C PHE A 208 3.05 -4.90 -25.58
N ALA A 209 3.01 -3.76 -24.89
CA ALA A 209 1.77 -3.19 -24.35
C ALA A 209 0.71 -2.84 -25.40
N LYS A 210 1.08 -2.79 -26.67
CA LYS A 210 0.12 -2.60 -27.78
C LYS A 210 -0.44 -3.91 -28.33
N ARG A 211 0.15 -5.05 -27.96
CA ARG A 211 -0.28 -6.38 -28.46
C ARG A 211 -1.17 -7.09 -27.43
N VAL A 212 -0.98 -6.79 -26.16
CA VAL A 212 -1.76 -7.29 -25.04
C VAL A 212 -2.65 -6.18 -24.48
#